data_35c8fa9279c40293190be076413b52d2
#
_entry.id   35c8fa9279c40293190be076413b52d2
#
_cell.length_a   1.000
_cell.length_b   1.000
_cell.length_c   1.000
_cell.angle_alpha   90.00
_cell.angle_beta   90.00
_cell.angle_gamma   90.00
#
_symmetry.space_group_name_H-M   'P 1'
#
loop_
_entity.id
_entity.type
_entity.pdbx_description
1 polymer ?
#
loop_
_entity_poly.entity_id
_entity_poly.type
_entity_poly.pdbx_seq_one_letter_code
_entity_poly.pdbx_strand_id
1 'polypeptide(L)'
;PHEDYWYLNIRLPHWERGEYFPVLVYSWDITSLCRYVENLEEPPENAESLFEDLHSNLELNSRSMERPPEIPYKTFPYYEGVNRMGFDKYWLGLYWRNNLYDLPFLKELCGFCLDNSIGKICITPWKSLIIKGIYESARPALERMLGQRGINVRHSQLEMNWHLPVADPGALQLKNYLVGVFHERDISTYGLTFGISNDVGKRTHFAAIIIEKNPVPGTASGALFRPSYN
;
A
#
# COMPACT_ATOMS: atom_id res chain seq x y z
N PRO A 1 -19.81 5.95 6.90
CA PRO A 1 -20.83 4.93 7.00
C PRO A 1 -20.60 3.73 6.06
N HIS A 2 -19.36 3.41 5.66
CA HIS A 2 -19.03 2.22 4.85
C HIS A 2 -17.84 1.47 5.45
N GLU A 3 -17.79 1.35 6.76
CA GLU A 3 -16.63 0.87 7.52
C GLU A 3 -16.15 -0.53 7.11
N ASP A 4 -17.06 -1.38 6.61
CA ASP A 4 -16.75 -2.75 6.20
C ASP A 4 -16.78 -2.97 4.68
N TYR A 5 -16.90 -1.91 3.89
CA TYR A 5 -16.94 -1.98 2.44
C TYR A 5 -15.72 -1.33 1.82
N TRP A 6 -15.19 -1.97 0.77
CA TRP A 6 -13.98 -1.57 0.09
C TRP A 6 -14.24 -1.17 -1.35
N TYR A 7 -13.62 -0.09 -1.77
CA TYR A 7 -13.53 0.32 -3.16
C TYR A 7 -12.26 -0.31 -3.76
N LEU A 8 -12.44 -1.23 -4.69
CA LEU A 8 -11.35 -2.03 -5.22
C LEU A 8 -10.82 -1.41 -6.52
N ASN A 9 -9.50 -1.34 -6.64
CA ASN A 9 -8.81 -1.16 -7.90
C ASN A 9 -8.17 -2.50 -8.24
N ILE A 10 -8.59 -3.12 -9.34
CA ILE A 10 -8.16 -4.44 -9.77
C ILE A 10 -7.30 -4.28 -11.01
N ARG A 11 -6.23 -5.05 -11.07
CA ARG A 11 -5.38 -5.16 -12.25
C ARG A 11 -5.08 -6.63 -12.51
N LEU A 12 -5.57 -7.14 -13.61
CA LEU A 12 -5.16 -8.47 -14.10
C LEU A 12 -3.88 -8.35 -14.95
N PRO A 13 -3.11 -9.44 -15.08
CA PRO A 13 -1.81 -9.40 -15.77
C PRO A 13 -1.85 -8.87 -17.21
N HIS A 14 -2.96 -9.10 -17.93
CA HIS A 14 -3.16 -8.68 -19.33
C HIS A 14 -3.80 -7.28 -19.46
N TRP A 15 -4.24 -6.66 -18.36
CA TRP A 15 -4.76 -5.30 -18.38
C TRP A 15 -3.60 -4.28 -18.40
N GLU A 16 -3.67 -3.32 -19.30
CA GLU A 16 -2.65 -2.27 -19.40
C GLU A 16 -2.55 -1.45 -18.10
N ARG A 17 -3.68 -1.24 -17.43
CA ARG A 17 -3.80 -0.45 -16.21
C ARG A 17 -4.76 -1.11 -15.21
N GLY A 18 -4.67 -0.69 -13.95
CA GLY A 18 -5.68 -1.04 -12.96
C GLY A 18 -6.99 -0.30 -13.21
N GLU A 19 -8.10 -0.99 -13.04
CA GLU A 19 -9.44 -0.44 -13.19
C GLU A 19 -10.20 -0.52 -11.89
N TYR A 20 -11.10 0.43 -11.68
CA TYR A 20 -11.93 0.45 -10.50
C TYR A 20 -13.12 -0.48 -10.67
N PHE A 21 -13.33 -1.31 -9.66
CA PHE A 21 -14.49 -2.18 -9.61
C PHE A 21 -15.78 -1.35 -9.44
N PRO A 22 -16.88 -1.66 -10.16
CA PRO A 22 -18.02 -0.75 -10.24
C PRO A 22 -18.84 -0.63 -8.95
N VAL A 23 -18.59 -1.49 -7.98
CA VAL A 23 -19.30 -1.52 -6.69
C VAL A 23 -18.33 -1.56 -5.52
N LEU A 24 -18.82 -1.18 -4.34
CA LEU A 24 -18.13 -1.45 -3.07
C LEU A 24 -18.36 -2.91 -2.67
N VAL A 25 -17.32 -3.61 -2.27
CA VAL A 25 -17.36 -5.00 -1.86
C VAL A 25 -17.18 -5.13 -0.35
N TYR A 26 -17.97 -5.96 0.29
CA TYR A 26 -17.88 -6.24 1.71
C TYR A 26 -16.54 -6.94 2.04
N SER A 27 -15.89 -6.53 3.12
CA SER A 27 -14.52 -6.96 3.45
C SER A 27 -14.35 -8.47 3.53
N TRP A 28 -15.34 -9.21 4.03
CA TRP A 28 -15.29 -10.67 4.15
C TRP A 28 -15.39 -11.39 2.80
N ASP A 29 -15.98 -10.75 1.79
CA ASP A 29 -16.16 -11.34 0.47
C ASP A 29 -14.96 -11.15 -0.45
N ILE A 30 -14.01 -10.25 -0.07
CA ILE A 30 -12.81 -9.98 -0.88
C ILE A 30 -11.99 -11.25 -1.09
N THR A 31 -11.88 -12.12 -0.08
CA THR A 31 -11.15 -13.39 -0.21
C THR A 31 -11.80 -14.33 -1.22
N SER A 32 -13.12 -14.38 -1.23
CA SER A 32 -13.89 -15.20 -2.18
C SER A 32 -13.75 -14.65 -3.60
N LEU A 33 -13.81 -13.33 -3.75
CA LEU A 33 -13.55 -12.64 -5.01
C LEU A 33 -12.13 -12.94 -5.54
N CYS A 34 -11.11 -12.82 -4.69
CA CYS A 34 -9.74 -13.12 -5.09
C CYS A 34 -9.57 -14.56 -5.55
N ARG A 35 -10.13 -15.52 -4.81
CA ARG A 35 -10.09 -16.95 -5.18
C ARG A 35 -10.82 -17.23 -6.50
N TYR A 36 -11.93 -16.56 -6.72
CA TYR A 36 -12.64 -16.67 -7.98
C TYR A 36 -11.78 -16.20 -9.15
N VAL A 37 -11.19 -15.00 -9.02
CA VAL A 37 -10.31 -14.41 -10.05
C VAL A 37 -9.07 -15.27 -10.31
N GLU A 38 -8.47 -15.89 -9.28
CA GLU A 38 -7.32 -16.79 -9.42
C GLU A 38 -7.65 -18.06 -10.21
N ASN A 39 -8.91 -18.52 -10.21
CA ASN A 39 -9.35 -19.73 -10.88
C ASN A 39 -10.06 -19.48 -12.21
N LEU A 40 -10.10 -18.25 -12.71
CA LEU A 40 -10.67 -17.94 -14.02
C LEU A 40 -9.83 -18.59 -15.14
N GLU A 41 -10.48 -19.37 -15.98
CA GLU A 41 -9.85 -19.97 -17.17
C GLU A 41 -9.61 -18.90 -18.25
N GLU A 42 -10.59 -18.04 -18.46
CA GLU A 42 -10.52 -16.91 -19.38
C GLU A 42 -10.64 -15.59 -18.61
N PRO A 43 -9.56 -14.82 -18.52
CA PRO A 43 -9.60 -13.56 -17.80
C PRO A 43 -10.41 -12.51 -18.57
N PRO A 44 -11.34 -11.79 -17.89
CA PRO A 44 -12.19 -10.78 -18.51
C PRO A 44 -11.40 -9.57 -19.01
N GLU A 45 -11.93 -8.88 -20.01
CA GLU A 45 -11.26 -7.76 -20.68
C GLU A 45 -11.13 -6.50 -19.80
N ASN A 46 -12.08 -6.29 -18.89
CA ASN A 46 -12.15 -5.09 -18.05
C ASN A 46 -12.87 -5.37 -16.72
N ALA A 47 -12.90 -4.36 -15.83
CA ALA A 47 -13.52 -4.49 -14.51
C ALA A 47 -15.05 -4.68 -14.57
N GLU A 48 -15.70 -4.17 -15.60
CA GLU A 48 -17.14 -4.29 -15.78
C GLU A 48 -17.52 -5.72 -16.19
N SER A 49 -16.82 -6.30 -17.15
CA SER A 49 -17.03 -7.71 -17.54
C SER A 49 -16.66 -8.68 -16.41
N LEU A 50 -15.63 -8.35 -15.61
CA LEU A 50 -15.32 -9.11 -14.40
C LEU A 50 -16.48 -9.04 -13.38
N PHE A 51 -17.10 -7.88 -13.22
CA PHE A 51 -18.21 -7.71 -12.30
C PHE A 51 -19.45 -8.51 -12.73
N GLU A 52 -19.79 -8.49 -14.02
CA GLU A 52 -20.92 -9.25 -14.58
C GLU A 52 -20.73 -10.75 -14.39
N ASP A 53 -19.52 -11.24 -14.66
CA ASP A 53 -19.16 -12.64 -14.46
C ASP A 53 -19.22 -13.05 -12.97
N LEU A 54 -18.62 -12.25 -12.08
CA LEU A 54 -18.70 -12.46 -10.65
C LEU A 54 -20.13 -12.44 -10.13
N HIS A 55 -20.95 -11.48 -10.58
CA HIS A 55 -22.33 -11.35 -10.13
C HIS A 55 -23.20 -12.55 -10.54
N SER A 56 -22.83 -13.21 -11.63
CA SER A 56 -23.53 -14.41 -12.13
C SER A 56 -23.13 -15.68 -11.38
N ASN A 57 -21.92 -15.75 -10.85
CA ASN A 57 -21.31 -16.96 -10.31
C ASN A 57 -21.02 -16.92 -8.80
N LEU A 58 -21.06 -15.76 -8.18
CA LEU A 58 -20.73 -15.59 -6.77
C LEU A 58 -21.70 -14.62 -6.08
N GLU A 59 -22.25 -15.02 -4.94
CA GLU A 59 -22.98 -14.10 -4.07
C GLU A 59 -22.01 -13.15 -3.37
N LEU A 60 -22.01 -11.88 -3.78
CA LEU A 60 -21.22 -10.82 -3.17
C LEU A 60 -22.12 -9.83 -2.46
N ASN A 61 -21.83 -9.55 -1.19
CA ASN A 61 -22.40 -8.40 -0.52
C ASN A 61 -21.75 -7.13 -1.09
N SER A 62 -22.46 -6.48 -1.97
CA SER A 62 -21.99 -5.28 -2.66
C SER A 62 -22.92 -4.09 -2.43
N ARG A 63 -22.39 -2.89 -2.63
CA ARG A 63 -23.15 -1.65 -2.61
C ARG A 63 -22.83 -0.83 -3.86
N SER A 64 -23.85 -0.36 -4.51
CA SER A 64 -23.70 0.56 -5.63
C SER A 64 -23.08 1.88 -5.17
N MET A 65 -22.29 2.49 -6.05
CA MET A 65 -21.72 3.82 -5.84
C MET A 65 -22.34 4.80 -6.83
N GLU A 66 -22.90 5.88 -6.32
CA GLU A 66 -23.33 7.00 -7.16
C GLU A 66 -22.13 7.83 -7.64
N ARG A 67 -21.09 7.91 -6.83
CA ARG A 67 -19.84 8.63 -7.10
C ARG A 67 -18.64 7.88 -6.52
N PRO A 68 -17.50 7.93 -7.20
CA PRO A 68 -16.25 7.43 -6.61
C PRO A 68 -15.98 8.11 -5.26
N PRO A 69 -15.46 7.39 -4.24
CA PRO A 69 -15.10 7.98 -2.97
C PRO A 69 -14.07 9.08 -3.14
N GLU A 70 -14.32 10.25 -2.62
CA GLU A 70 -13.33 11.29 -2.53
C GLU A 70 -12.35 10.96 -1.41
N ILE A 71 -11.07 10.85 -1.75
CA ILE A 71 -10.00 10.66 -0.78
C ILE A 71 -9.43 12.04 -0.47
N PRO A 72 -9.78 12.64 0.69
CA PRO A 72 -9.24 13.95 1.04
C PRO A 72 -7.73 13.84 1.26
N TYR A 73 -6.98 14.81 0.73
CA TYR A 73 -5.57 14.95 1.07
C TYR A 73 -5.43 15.15 2.58
N LYS A 74 -4.65 14.30 3.21
CA LYS A 74 -4.25 14.47 4.61
C LYS A 74 -2.74 14.57 4.66
N THR A 75 -2.26 15.55 5.41
CA THR A 75 -0.84 15.65 5.75
C THR A 75 -0.37 14.32 6.29
N PHE A 76 0.77 13.84 5.82
CA PHE A 76 1.34 12.57 6.24
C PHE A 76 1.50 12.51 7.75
N PRO A 77 0.74 11.70 8.47
CA PRO A 77 0.95 11.51 9.88
C PRO A 77 2.21 10.64 10.04
N TYR A 78 3.17 11.16 10.74
CA TYR A 78 4.37 10.41 11.07
C TYR A 78 4.01 9.19 11.92
N TYR A 79 4.26 7.97 11.44
CA TYR A 79 3.79 6.74 12.08
C TYR A 79 4.87 5.67 12.28
N GLU A 80 6.11 6.11 12.45
CA GLU A 80 7.24 5.22 12.70
C GLU A 80 7.23 4.60 14.09
N GLY A 81 7.63 3.33 14.16
CA GLY A 81 7.97 2.65 15.40
C GLY A 81 6.80 2.37 16.33
N VAL A 82 7.13 2.17 17.60
CA VAL A 82 6.18 1.84 18.65
C VAL A 82 5.65 3.10 19.31
N ASN A 83 4.35 3.28 19.27
CA ASN A 83 3.67 4.45 19.81
C ASN A 83 2.56 4.04 20.77
N ARG A 84 2.33 4.83 21.82
CA ARG A 84 1.25 4.56 22.79
C ARG A 84 -0.12 4.75 22.17
N MET A 85 -1.05 3.86 22.56
CA MET A 85 -2.45 3.89 22.19
C MET A 85 -3.31 3.62 23.45
N GLY A 86 -3.52 4.65 24.27
CA GLY A 86 -4.20 4.50 25.54
C GLY A 86 -3.28 4.02 26.67
N PHE A 87 -3.86 3.33 27.68
CA PHE A 87 -3.17 3.05 28.94
C PHE A 87 -2.16 1.90 28.83
N ASP A 88 -2.56 0.77 28.22
CA ASP A 88 -1.81 -0.49 28.19
C ASP A 88 -1.58 -1.04 26.77
N LYS A 89 -1.89 -0.22 25.76
CA LYS A 89 -1.81 -0.61 24.35
C LYS A 89 -0.89 0.27 23.55
N TYR A 90 -0.37 -0.33 22.50
CA TYR A 90 0.51 0.32 21.54
C TYR A 90 0.01 0.10 20.12
N TRP A 91 0.47 0.94 19.23
CA TRP A 91 0.47 0.66 17.80
C TRP A 91 1.90 0.74 17.28
N LEU A 92 2.20 -0.06 16.28
CA LEU A 92 3.51 -0.17 15.64
C LEU A 92 3.37 0.15 14.16
N GLY A 93 4.09 1.18 13.70
CA GLY A 93 4.26 1.44 12.28
C GLY A 93 5.49 0.69 11.76
N LEU A 94 5.28 -0.18 10.78
CA LEU A 94 6.32 -0.95 10.12
C LEU A 94 6.43 -0.53 8.67
N TYR A 95 7.64 -0.20 8.25
CA TYR A 95 8.01 -0.06 6.87
C TYR A 95 8.68 -1.36 6.38
N TRP A 96 8.34 -1.78 5.17
CA TRP A 96 9.01 -2.88 4.53
C TRP A 96 9.93 -2.37 3.43
N ARG A 97 11.23 -2.63 3.57
CA ARG A 97 12.22 -2.23 2.56
C ARG A 97 11.82 -2.79 1.20
N ASN A 98 12.02 -2.03 0.16
CA ASN A 98 11.66 -2.35 -1.21
C ASN A 98 10.14 -2.38 -1.51
N ASN A 99 9.30 -1.94 -0.59
CA ASN A 99 7.85 -1.86 -0.76
C ASN A 99 7.18 -3.20 -1.14
N LEU A 100 7.84 -4.32 -0.82
CA LEU A 100 7.35 -5.68 -1.06
C LEU A 100 7.20 -6.39 0.28
N TYR A 101 6.05 -7.03 0.50
CA TYR A 101 5.83 -7.82 1.69
C TYR A 101 6.31 -9.26 1.50
N ASP A 102 6.98 -9.80 2.52
CA ASP A 102 7.29 -11.21 2.62
C ASP A 102 6.05 -11.97 3.12
N LEU A 103 5.48 -12.85 2.29
CA LEU A 103 4.29 -13.61 2.63
C LEU A 103 4.47 -14.53 3.85
N PRO A 104 5.59 -15.26 4.01
CA PRO A 104 5.89 -16.00 5.23
C PRO A 104 5.85 -15.14 6.49
N PHE A 105 6.42 -13.94 6.44
CA PHE A 105 6.35 -12.99 7.55
C PHE A 105 4.91 -12.53 7.82
N LEU A 106 4.16 -12.16 6.81
CA LEU A 106 2.75 -11.74 6.99
C LEU A 106 1.91 -12.84 7.63
N LYS A 107 2.12 -14.10 7.23
CA LYS A 107 1.44 -15.25 7.82
C LYS A 107 1.78 -15.41 9.30
N GLU A 108 3.06 -15.32 9.65
CA GLU A 108 3.54 -15.37 11.03
C GLU A 108 2.99 -14.20 11.86
N LEU A 109 3.00 -12.99 11.31
CA LEU A 109 2.45 -11.80 11.96
C LEU A 109 0.94 -11.95 12.23
N CYS A 110 0.19 -12.46 11.25
CA CYS A 110 -1.25 -12.72 11.42
C CYS A 110 -1.49 -13.76 12.52
N GLY A 111 -0.73 -14.85 12.55
CA GLY A 111 -0.79 -15.85 13.63
C GLY A 111 -0.51 -15.22 14.99
N PHE A 112 0.57 -14.46 15.09
CA PHE A 112 0.91 -13.74 16.32
C PHE A 112 -0.21 -12.79 16.78
N CYS A 113 -0.81 -12.06 15.84
CA CYS A 113 -1.92 -11.15 16.16
C CYS A 113 -3.14 -11.90 16.68
N LEU A 114 -3.48 -13.04 16.09
CA LEU A 114 -4.59 -13.90 16.56
C LEU A 114 -4.33 -14.45 17.96
N ASP A 115 -3.15 -14.99 18.21
CA ASP A 115 -2.76 -15.59 19.50
C ASP A 115 -2.74 -14.56 20.64
N ASN A 116 -2.45 -13.31 20.31
CA ASN A 116 -2.35 -12.22 21.30
C ASN A 116 -3.56 -11.26 21.29
N SER A 117 -4.65 -11.61 20.61
CA SER A 117 -5.87 -10.78 20.51
C SER A 117 -5.59 -9.36 19.97
N ILE A 118 -4.63 -9.22 19.06
CA ILE A 118 -4.30 -7.97 18.41
C ILE A 118 -5.25 -7.79 17.21
N GLY A 119 -6.15 -6.83 17.31
CA GLY A 119 -7.35 -6.77 16.47
C GLY A 119 -7.19 -6.13 15.10
N LYS A 120 -6.13 -5.36 14.80
CA LYS A 120 -6.06 -4.62 13.53
C LYS A 120 -4.65 -4.55 12.96
N ILE A 121 -4.52 -4.98 11.69
CA ILE A 121 -3.39 -4.69 10.80
C ILE A 121 -3.92 -3.77 9.70
N CYS A 122 -3.35 -2.58 9.56
CA CYS A 122 -3.72 -1.60 8.54
C CYS A 122 -2.61 -1.51 7.50
N ILE A 123 -2.96 -1.61 6.23
CA ILE A 123 -2.04 -1.35 5.11
C ILE A 123 -2.12 0.14 4.80
N THR A 124 -0.99 0.77 4.54
CA THR A 124 -0.93 2.19 4.20
C THR A 124 -0.67 2.41 2.71
N PRO A 125 -1.04 3.58 2.17
CA PRO A 125 -0.71 3.93 0.78
C PRO A 125 0.79 3.91 0.47
N TRP A 126 1.63 4.07 1.48
CA TRP A 126 3.10 4.06 1.35
C TRP A 126 3.71 2.66 1.46
N LYS A 127 2.91 1.60 1.23
CA LYS A 127 3.36 0.19 1.25
C LYS A 127 3.98 -0.20 2.59
N SER A 128 3.38 0.25 3.66
CA SER A 128 3.77 -0.06 5.03
C SER A 128 2.59 -0.60 5.82
N LEU A 129 2.85 -1.09 7.02
CA LEU A 129 1.84 -1.66 7.91
C LEU A 129 1.74 -0.85 9.20
N ILE A 130 0.53 -0.73 9.72
CA ILE A 130 0.30 -0.29 11.10
C ILE A 130 -0.43 -1.41 11.84
N ILE A 131 0.20 -1.92 12.89
CA ILE A 131 -0.37 -2.94 13.78
C ILE A 131 -0.92 -2.21 15.00
N LYS A 132 -2.21 -2.34 15.28
CA LYS A 132 -2.89 -1.59 16.34
C LYS A 132 -3.43 -2.50 17.43
N GLY A 133 -3.33 -2.02 18.67
CA GLY A 133 -3.86 -2.74 19.82
C GLY A 133 -2.90 -3.78 20.40
N ILE A 134 -1.60 -3.56 20.29
CA ILE A 134 -0.57 -4.40 20.88
C ILE A 134 -0.56 -4.14 22.38
N TYR A 135 -0.85 -5.16 23.18
CA TYR A 135 -0.73 -5.07 24.63
C TYR A 135 0.74 -4.98 25.08
N GLU A 136 1.01 -4.28 26.17
CA GLU A 136 2.35 -4.18 26.77
C GLU A 136 2.97 -5.57 26.99
N SER A 137 2.19 -6.55 27.44
CA SER A 137 2.63 -7.93 27.67
C SER A 137 3.06 -8.67 26.39
N ALA A 138 2.45 -8.37 25.25
CA ALA A 138 2.74 -9.00 23.97
C ALA A 138 3.93 -8.34 23.23
N ARG A 139 4.26 -7.11 23.59
CA ARG A 139 5.28 -6.30 22.91
C ARG A 139 6.65 -6.96 22.85
N PRO A 140 7.23 -7.52 23.95
CA PRO A 140 8.56 -8.14 23.87
C PRO A 140 8.61 -9.35 22.94
N ALA A 141 7.53 -10.12 22.84
CA ALA A 141 7.44 -11.25 21.93
C ALA A 141 7.35 -10.79 20.46
N LEU A 142 6.59 -9.72 20.17
CA LEU A 142 6.52 -9.10 18.86
C LEU A 142 7.89 -8.55 18.42
N GLU A 143 8.55 -7.81 19.28
CA GLU A 143 9.88 -7.24 18.98
C GLU A 143 10.92 -8.35 18.70
N ARG A 144 10.85 -9.46 19.44
CA ARG A 144 11.71 -10.63 19.19
C ARG A 144 11.43 -11.27 17.84
N MET A 145 10.16 -11.48 17.47
CA MET A 145 9.75 -12.03 16.19
C MET A 145 10.25 -11.14 15.03
N LEU A 146 10.08 -9.82 15.15
CA LEU A 146 10.58 -8.86 14.17
C LEU A 146 12.11 -8.91 14.05
N GLY A 147 12.81 -8.95 15.18
CA GLY A 147 14.29 -9.05 15.20
C GLY A 147 14.80 -10.33 14.56
N GLN A 148 14.15 -11.47 14.77
CA GLN A 148 14.50 -12.75 14.11
C GLN A 148 14.33 -12.70 12.59
N ARG A 149 13.44 -11.84 12.10
CA ARG A 149 13.22 -11.58 10.65
C ARG A 149 14.09 -10.44 10.11
N GLY A 150 14.95 -9.84 10.92
CA GLY A 150 15.77 -8.71 10.54
C GLY A 150 14.97 -7.43 10.26
N ILE A 151 13.74 -7.34 10.81
CA ILE A 151 12.89 -6.19 10.65
C ILE A 151 13.20 -5.17 11.74
N ASN A 152 13.62 -4.00 11.33
CA ASN A 152 13.86 -2.91 12.24
C ASN A 152 12.54 -2.17 12.54
N VAL A 153 12.26 -1.94 13.82
CA VAL A 153 11.10 -1.16 14.27
C VAL A 153 11.31 0.35 14.14
N ARG A 154 12.54 0.78 13.93
CA ARG A 154 12.90 2.17 13.68
C ARG A 154 13.46 2.30 12.28
N HIS A 155 12.81 3.07 11.46
CA HIS A 155 13.21 3.32 10.08
C HIS A 155 13.66 4.77 9.91
N SER A 156 14.50 4.99 8.91
CA SER A 156 14.82 6.34 8.49
C SER A 156 13.58 7.04 7.96
N GLN A 157 13.39 8.29 8.34
CA GLN A 157 12.34 9.16 7.78
C GLN A 157 12.40 9.21 6.26
N LEU A 158 13.61 9.09 5.70
CA LEU A 158 13.85 9.11 4.26
C LEU A 158 13.27 7.92 3.50
N GLU A 159 12.94 6.82 4.17
CA GLU A 159 12.49 5.59 3.52
C GLU A 159 10.97 5.37 3.58
N MET A 160 10.28 5.93 4.58
CA MET A 160 8.91 5.58 4.92
C MET A 160 7.83 6.26 4.08
N ASN A 161 8.12 7.38 3.49
CA ASN A 161 7.15 8.32 2.93
C ASN A 161 7.09 8.29 1.40
N TRP A 162 7.41 7.15 0.79
CA TRP A 162 7.39 6.96 -0.65
C TRP A 162 6.19 6.16 -1.13
N HIS A 163 5.43 6.74 -2.03
CA HIS A 163 4.39 6.04 -2.79
C HIS A 163 4.94 5.68 -4.18
N LEU A 164 5.06 4.38 -4.44
CA LEU A 164 5.63 3.85 -5.67
C LEU A 164 4.59 3.08 -6.49
N PRO A 165 4.72 3.04 -7.82
CA PRO A 165 3.98 2.11 -8.65
C PRO A 165 4.23 0.66 -8.20
N VAL A 166 3.21 -0.19 -8.34
CA VAL A 166 3.32 -1.60 -7.97
C VAL A 166 4.25 -2.33 -8.94
N ALA A 167 5.17 -3.12 -8.39
CA ALA A 167 6.09 -3.97 -9.14
C ALA A 167 6.91 -3.22 -10.22
N ASP A 168 7.32 -1.98 -9.93
CA ASP A 168 8.18 -1.18 -10.81
C ASP A 168 9.62 -1.12 -10.26
N PRO A 169 10.56 -1.93 -10.80
CA PRO A 169 11.94 -1.93 -10.37
C PRO A 169 12.65 -0.59 -10.64
N GLY A 170 12.28 0.12 -11.70
CA GLY A 170 12.87 1.40 -12.05
C GLY A 170 12.48 2.50 -11.05
N ALA A 171 11.23 2.53 -10.61
CA ALA A 171 10.79 3.42 -9.55
C ALA A 171 11.48 3.11 -8.22
N LEU A 172 11.70 1.84 -7.91
CA LEU A 172 12.41 1.42 -6.71
C LEU A 172 13.89 1.82 -6.75
N GLN A 173 14.56 1.66 -7.89
CA GLN A 173 15.95 2.10 -8.06
C GLN A 173 16.09 3.61 -7.91
N LEU A 174 15.17 4.37 -8.53
CA LEU A 174 15.16 5.82 -8.40
C LEU A 174 14.94 6.27 -6.94
N LYS A 175 13.98 5.67 -6.24
CA LYS A 175 13.79 5.91 -4.81
C LYS A 175 15.08 5.68 -4.04
N ASN A 176 15.72 4.51 -4.20
CA ASN A 176 16.93 4.17 -3.46
C ASN A 176 18.08 5.15 -3.76
N TYR A 177 18.22 5.57 -5.00
CA TYR A 177 19.19 6.59 -5.38
C TYR A 177 18.91 7.93 -4.68
N LEU A 178 17.67 8.41 -4.73
CA LEU A 178 17.30 9.68 -4.11
C LEU A 178 17.44 9.67 -2.58
N VAL A 179 17.04 8.56 -1.93
CA VAL A 179 17.24 8.36 -0.48
C VAL A 179 18.73 8.45 -0.13
N GLY A 180 19.61 7.81 -0.93
CA GLY A 180 21.05 7.90 -0.76
C GLY A 180 21.56 9.34 -0.88
N VAL A 181 21.15 10.06 -1.93
CA VAL A 181 21.53 11.48 -2.14
C VAL A 181 21.04 12.39 -1.02
N PHE A 182 19.80 12.18 -0.55
CA PHE A 182 19.26 12.97 0.56
C PHE A 182 20.04 12.72 1.85
N HIS A 183 20.41 11.47 2.09
CA HIS A 183 21.22 11.10 3.24
C HIS A 183 22.63 11.71 3.18
N GLU A 184 23.31 11.57 2.04
CA GLU A 184 24.67 12.13 1.83
C GLU A 184 24.72 13.66 1.98
N ARG A 185 23.63 14.33 1.62
CA ARG A 185 23.53 15.80 1.69
C ARG A 185 22.88 16.32 2.96
N ASP A 186 22.57 15.46 3.93
CA ASP A 186 21.87 15.79 5.17
C ASP A 186 20.55 16.56 4.94
N ILE A 187 19.80 16.15 3.91
CA ILE A 187 18.51 16.78 3.56
C ILE A 187 17.42 16.18 4.41
N SER A 188 16.80 16.99 5.26
CA SER A 188 15.62 16.57 6.00
C SER A 188 14.38 16.52 5.10
N THR A 189 13.69 15.37 5.11
CA THR A 189 12.42 15.17 4.41
C THR A 189 11.24 15.07 5.39
N TYR A 190 11.42 15.59 6.60
CA TYR A 190 10.39 15.54 7.65
C TYR A 190 9.08 16.19 7.17
N GLY A 191 7.97 15.47 7.33
CA GLY A 191 6.65 15.94 6.92
C GLY A 191 6.37 15.92 5.41
N LEU A 192 7.36 15.57 4.58
CA LEU A 192 7.19 15.44 3.13
C LEU A 192 6.87 14.00 2.76
N THR A 193 6.02 13.84 1.77
CA THR A 193 5.74 12.57 1.11
C THR A 193 6.12 12.65 -0.35
N PHE A 194 6.67 11.58 -0.88
CA PHE A 194 7.13 11.48 -2.25
C PHE A 194 6.33 10.44 -3.02
N GLY A 195 6.06 10.72 -4.27
CA GLY A 195 5.47 9.78 -5.20
C GLY A 195 6.29 9.66 -6.47
N ILE A 196 6.37 8.46 -7.02
CA ILE A 196 6.88 8.23 -8.37
C ILE A 196 5.70 7.80 -9.22
N SER A 197 5.48 8.47 -10.34
CA SER A 197 4.41 8.17 -11.28
C SER A 197 4.97 7.89 -12.68
N ASN A 198 4.45 6.85 -13.30
CA ASN A 198 4.73 6.54 -14.71
C ASN A 198 3.77 7.28 -15.64
N ASP A 199 2.68 7.83 -15.10
CA ASP A 199 1.66 8.55 -15.86
C ASP A 199 1.85 10.06 -15.67
N VAL A 200 2.11 10.76 -16.74
CA VAL A 200 2.23 12.22 -16.74
C VAL A 200 0.87 12.85 -16.43
N GLY A 201 0.85 13.77 -15.47
CA GLY A 201 -0.35 14.52 -15.09
C GLY A 201 -1.32 13.78 -14.17
N LYS A 202 -1.03 12.52 -13.81
CA LYS A 202 -1.85 11.79 -12.84
C LYS A 202 -1.35 12.09 -11.44
N ARG A 203 -2.07 12.95 -10.74
CA ARG A 203 -1.74 13.30 -9.35
C ARG A 203 -2.02 12.11 -8.43
N THR A 204 -1.02 11.73 -7.66
CA THR A 204 -1.18 10.77 -6.57
C THR A 204 -1.59 11.55 -5.32
N HIS A 205 -2.77 11.28 -4.79
CA HIS A 205 -3.31 11.99 -3.61
C HIS A 205 -2.52 11.77 -2.31
N PHE A 206 -1.47 10.94 -2.36
CA PHE A 206 -0.68 10.54 -1.19
C PHE A 206 0.74 11.10 -1.18
N ALA A 207 1.08 11.99 -2.09
CA ALA A 207 2.41 12.56 -2.19
C ALA A 207 2.37 14.08 -2.29
N ALA A 208 3.21 14.76 -1.50
CA ALA A 208 3.41 16.20 -1.61
C ALA A 208 4.28 16.56 -2.82
N ILE A 209 5.26 15.71 -3.13
CA ILE A 209 6.16 15.86 -4.28
C ILE A 209 6.00 14.63 -5.15
N ILE A 210 5.68 14.83 -6.43
CA ILE A 210 5.53 13.76 -7.40
C ILE A 210 6.67 13.85 -8.41
N ILE A 211 7.31 12.72 -8.65
CA ILE A 211 8.35 12.56 -9.66
C ILE A 211 7.74 11.83 -10.84
N GLU A 212 7.48 12.57 -11.92
CA GLU A 212 6.88 12.04 -13.13
C GLU A 212 7.95 11.53 -14.08
N LYS A 213 7.76 10.32 -14.60
CA LYS A 213 8.58 9.71 -15.61
C LYS A 213 8.10 10.15 -17.00
N ASN A 214 8.83 11.03 -17.64
CA ASN A 214 8.56 11.46 -19.01
C ASN A 214 9.41 10.63 -19.98
N PRO A 215 8.80 9.99 -20.99
CA PRO A 215 9.57 9.33 -22.05
C PRO A 215 10.37 10.38 -22.84
N VAL A 216 11.64 10.09 -23.08
CA VAL A 216 12.48 10.94 -23.96
C VAL A 216 12.20 10.56 -25.41
N PRO A 217 11.74 11.50 -26.26
CA PRO A 217 11.51 11.21 -27.66
C PRO A 217 12.80 10.71 -28.35
N GLY A 218 12.71 9.57 -29.03
CA GLY A 218 13.81 9.01 -29.81
C GLY A 218 14.77 8.07 -29.07
N THR A 219 14.52 7.76 -27.78
CA THR A 219 15.32 6.79 -27.04
C THR A 219 14.43 5.64 -26.51
N ALA A 220 14.84 4.41 -26.79
CA ALA A 220 14.09 3.22 -26.33
C ALA A 220 14.10 3.00 -24.81
N SER A 221 14.96 3.67 -24.06
CA SER A 221 15.15 3.47 -22.62
C SER A 221 15.42 4.74 -21.80
N GLY A 222 15.43 5.92 -22.41
CA GLY A 222 15.65 7.18 -21.70
C GLY A 222 14.38 7.70 -21.05
N ALA A 223 14.45 8.06 -19.78
CA ALA A 223 13.37 8.75 -19.09
C ALA A 223 13.92 10.00 -18.41
N LEU A 224 13.21 11.11 -18.59
CA LEU A 224 13.42 12.33 -17.82
C LEU A 224 12.44 12.35 -16.65
N PHE A 225 12.93 12.68 -15.48
CA PHE A 225 12.09 12.81 -14.29
C PHE A 225 11.84 14.29 -14.01
N ARG A 226 10.58 14.63 -13.85
CA ARG A 226 10.15 16.00 -13.57
C ARG A 226 9.46 16.06 -12.22
N PRO A 227 9.90 16.91 -11.28
CA PRO A 227 9.17 17.12 -10.05
C PRO A 227 7.92 17.96 -10.32
N SER A 228 6.81 17.55 -9.74
CA SER A 228 5.58 18.33 -9.64
C SER A 228 5.11 18.37 -8.19
N TYR A 229 4.32 19.38 -7.83
CA TYR A 229 3.79 19.58 -6.48
C TYR A 229 2.28 19.42 -6.48
N ASN A 230 1.77 18.81 -5.42
CA ASN A 230 0.34 18.74 -5.14
C ASN A 230 -0.14 19.96 -4.38
#